data_e94dff708c5f9e327c67abb7fc6ebf50
#
_entry.id   e94dff708c5f9e327c67abb7fc6ebf50
#
_cell.length_a   1.000
_cell.length_b   1.000
_cell.length_c   1.000
_cell.angle_alpha   90.00
_cell.angle_beta   90.00
_cell.angle_gamma   90.00
#
_symmetry.space_group_name_H-M   'P 1'
#
loop_
_entity.id
_entity.type
_entity.pdbx_description
1 polymer ?
#
loop_
_entity_poly.entity_id
_entity_poly.type
_entity_poly.pdbx_seq_one_letter_code
_entity_poly.pdbx_strand_id
1 'polypeptide(L)'
;MKRFYIIIICFILSLFSTDIKAQIVKGEGFIGLNLSQIDGDNAYGYKRAGLHCGLGAMIPVYQKDLFDIDFALEVVFNQRGSHQRAQYVGDVNGITGEYDVYMSYLEVPVLFYFSDKQMYSLGLGASYGRMISLKEYEHGNLTDVNLSYTGVDKYNKNDFCVLAEAKIRLYERLKLAVRYQYSIAKIRTRPFYNIDGSPDCPRDQYNNCVTVRLMYVFNEDKSQYVYDDYQFNGDNPKIHQKTIDKKLKKLRKKKAKAEKKA
;
A
#
# COMPACT_ATOMS: atom_id res chain seq x y z
N MET A 1 -34.44 12.74 8.90
CA MET A 1 -33.55 11.81 8.18
C MET A 1 -32.15 11.74 8.81
N LYS A 2 -31.41 12.85 9.03
CA LYS A 2 -30.05 12.80 9.62
C LYS A 2 -29.94 12.06 10.96
N ARG A 3 -30.91 12.21 11.87
CA ARG A 3 -30.92 11.52 13.17
C ARG A 3 -31.12 10.00 13.04
N PHE A 4 -31.81 9.55 12.01
CA PHE A 4 -32.03 8.11 11.75
C PHE A 4 -30.75 7.40 11.31
N TYR A 5 -29.92 8.04 10.49
CA TYR A 5 -28.61 7.50 10.09
C TYR A 5 -27.63 7.40 11.28
N ILE A 6 -27.69 8.36 12.22
CA ILE A 6 -26.87 8.31 13.43
C ILE A 6 -27.25 7.11 14.29
N ILE A 7 -28.55 6.82 14.45
CA ILE A 7 -29.04 5.67 15.21
C ILE A 7 -28.60 4.36 14.54
N ILE A 8 -28.69 4.26 13.22
CA ILE A 8 -28.22 3.08 12.46
C ILE A 8 -26.70 2.89 12.64
N ILE A 9 -25.92 3.95 12.56
CA ILE A 9 -24.46 3.89 12.75
C ILE A 9 -24.12 3.46 14.18
N CYS A 10 -24.79 4.01 15.20
CA CYS A 10 -24.59 3.60 16.59
C CYS A 10 -25.03 2.14 16.83
N PHE A 11 -26.10 1.69 16.18
CA PHE A 11 -26.55 0.29 16.25
C PHE A 11 -25.56 -0.66 15.58
N ILE A 12 -25.02 -0.31 14.40
CA ILE A 12 -23.98 -1.08 13.74
C ILE A 12 -22.72 -1.13 14.60
N LEU A 13 -22.29 -0.02 15.19
CA LEU A 13 -21.15 0.03 16.10
C LEU A 13 -21.36 -0.82 17.34
N SER A 14 -22.59 -0.91 17.88
CA SER A 14 -22.90 -1.75 19.04
C SER A 14 -22.89 -3.25 18.73
N LEU A 15 -23.13 -3.67 17.47
CA LEU A 15 -23.04 -5.06 17.06
C LEU A 15 -21.59 -5.59 17.03
N PHE A 16 -20.60 -4.69 16.93
CA PHE A 16 -19.19 -5.03 17.00
C PHE A 16 -18.61 -5.08 18.43
N SER A 17 -19.45 -4.86 19.45
CA SER A 17 -19.00 -4.84 20.86
C SER A 17 -19.05 -6.20 21.56
N THR A 18 -18.98 -7.32 20.82
CA THR A 18 -18.86 -8.65 21.41
C THR A 18 -17.40 -8.95 21.74
N ASP A 19 -17.11 -9.07 23.04
CA ASP A 19 -15.87 -9.59 23.64
C ASP A 19 -14.56 -9.19 22.94
N ILE A 20 -14.24 -7.91 22.99
CA ILE A 20 -12.91 -7.41 22.66
C ILE A 20 -11.98 -7.89 23.78
N LYS A 21 -11.47 -9.13 23.68
CA LYS A 21 -10.15 -9.45 24.23
C LYS A 21 -9.26 -8.35 23.68
N ALA A 22 -8.54 -7.63 24.54
CA ALA A 22 -7.70 -6.50 24.15
C ALA A 22 -6.84 -6.90 22.94
N GLN A 23 -7.35 -6.63 21.72
CA GLN A 23 -6.64 -6.92 20.50
C GLN A 23 -5.45 -5.97 20.48
N ILE A 24 -4.25 -6.53 20.49
CA ILE A 24 -3.04 -5.74 20.45
C ILE A 24 -2.99 -5.07 19.08
N VAL A 25 -3.35 -3.78 19.04
CA VAL A 25 -3.21 -2.97 17.82
C VAL A 25 -1.73 -2.84 17.53
N LYS A 26 -1.34 -3.22 16.31
CA LYS A 26 0.01 -3.05 15.80
C LYS A 26 0.09 -1.70 15.10
N GLY A 27 0.96 -0.81 15.54
CA GLY A 27 1.27 0.42 14.82
C GLY A 27 2.27 0.16 13.71
N GLU A 28 2.21 0.90 12.61
CA GLU A 28 3.21 0.84 11.56
C GLU A 28 3.62 2.23 11.09
N GLY A 29 4.91 2.41 10.84
CA GLY A 29 5.47 3.59 10.20
C GLY A 29 6.26 3.17 8.97
N PHE A 30 6.14 3.91 7.88
CA PHE A 30 6.80 3.55 6.64
C PHE A 30 7.26 4.76 5.83
N ILE A 31 8.33 4.51 5.05
CA ILE A 31 8.86 5.43 4.07
C ILE A 31 9.29 4.65 2.83
N GLY A 32 9.11 5.24 1.66
CA GLY A 32 9.44 4.57 0.41
C GLY A 32 9.47 5.51 -0.80
N LEU A 33 9.70 4.90 -1.94
CA LEU A 33 9.70 5.54 -3.24
C LEU A 33 8.51 5.02 -4.04
N ASN A 34 7.80 5.95 -4.65
CA ASN A 34 6.73 5.68 -5.58
C ASN A 34 7.21 5.93 -7.00
N LEU A 35 7.03 4.95 -7.88
CA LEU A 35 7.24 5.06 -9.30
C LEU A 35 5.88 5.14 -9.97
N SER A 36 5.58 6.23 -10.68
CA SER A 36 4.25 6.48 -11.22
C SER A 36 4.24 6.85 -12.69
N GLN A 37 3.10 6.61 -13.28
CA GLN A 37 2.70 7.07 -14.61
C GLN A 37 1.22 7.48 -14.56
N ILE A 38 0.78 8.21 -15.57
CA ILE A 38 -0.63 8.53 -15.79
C ILE A 38 -1.05 7.79 -17.06
N ASP A 39 -1.95 6.82 -16.93
CA ASP A 39 -2.49 6.13 -18.09
C ASP A 39 -3.41 7.08 -18.85
N GLY A 40 -3.25 7.16 -20.18
CA GLY A 40 -4.03 8.06 -21.06
C GLY A 40 -3.37 9.42 -21.34
N ASP A 41 -2.15 9.67 -20.88
CA ASP A 41 -1.41 10.93 -21.14
C ASP A 41 -0.40 10.85 -22.30
N ASN A 42 -0.27 9.68 -22.94
CA ASN A 42 0.74 9.37 -23.97
C ASN A 42 2.19 9.32 -23.46
N ALA A 43 2.44 9.50 -22.17
CA ALA A 43 3.76 9.33 -21.56
C ALA A 43 3.87 7.92 -20.96
N TYR A 44 4.60 7.04 -21.63
CA TYR A 44 4.68 5.64 -21.24
C TYR A 44 5.82 5.36 -20.24
N GLY A 45 5.52 4.52 -19.26
CA GLY A 45 6.46 3.96 -18.28
C GLY A 45 6.51 4.74 -16.97
N TYR A 46 6.87 4.03 -15.92
CA TYR A 46 6.97 4.54 -14.54
C TYR A 46 8.21 5.42 -14.34
N LYS A 47 8.26 6.55 -15.03
CA LYS A 47 9.43 7.44 -15.08
C LYS A 47 9.39 8.52 -14.00
N ARG A 48 8.25 8.70 -13.33
CA ARG A 48 8.09 9.68 -12.27
C ARG A 48 8.35 9.04 -10.92
N ALA A 49 9.48 9.42 -10.28
CA ALA A 49 9.76 9.05 -8.90
C ALA A 49 9.15 10.08 -7.93
N GLY A 50 8.57 9.60 -6.83
CA GLY A 50 7.96 10.42 -5.79
C GLY A 50 8.19 9.85 -4.40
N LEU A 51 7.98 10.67 -3.38
CA LEU A 51 8.03 10.25 -1.98
C LEU A 51 6.72 9.56 -1.59
N HIS A 52 6.83 8.47 -0.83
CA HIS A 52 5.73 7.76 -0.19
C HIS A 52 6.06 7.55 1.27
N CYS A 53 5.30 8.15 2.18
CA CYS A 53 5.51 7.96 3.61
C CYS A 53 4.20 8.07 4.38
N GLY A 54 4.14 7.44 5.55
CA GLY A 54 2.92 7.48 6.36
C GLY A 54 3.02 6.66 7.63
N LEU A 55 1.88 6.63 8.29
CA LEU A 55 1.64 5.86 9.50
C LEU A 55 0.39 5.01 9.31
N GLY A 56 0.32 3.89 10.00
CA GLY A 56 -0.82 3.00 9.95
C GLY A 56 -1.04 2.28 11.27
N ALA A 57 -2.21 1.67 11.36
CA ALA A 57 -2.58 0.78 12.43
C ALA A 57 -3.14 -0.51 11.84
N MET A 58 -2.67 -1.64 12.33
CA MET A 58 -3.17 -2.96 11.99
C MET A 58 -3.87 -3.59 13.18
N ILE A 59 -5.04 -4.15 12.92
CA ILE A 59 -5.86 -4.87 13.90
C ILE A 59 -5.94 -6.32 13.45
N PRO A 60 -5.47 -7.28 14.25
CA PRO A 60 -5.62 -8.68 13.92
C PRO A 60 -7.10 -9.09 14.04
N VAL A 61 -7.70 -9.48 12.91
CA VAL A 61 -9.10 -9.91 12.85
C VAL A 61 -9.22 -11.40 13.14
N TYR A 62 -8.24 -12.16 12.65
CA TYR A 62 -8.23 -13.60 12.79
C TYR A 62 -6.79 -14.10 12.92
N GLN A 63 -6.54 -14.95 13.92
CA GLN A 63 -5.23 -15.53 14.18
C GLN A 63 -5.35 -17.04 14.39
N LYS A 64 -4.62 -17.80 13.59
CA LYS A 64 -4.46 -19.25 13.75
C LYS A 64 -2.99 -19.64 13.61
N ASP A 65 -2.69 -20.91 13.92
CA ASP A 65 -1.33 -21.47 13.86
C ASP A 65 -0.69 -21.38 12.47
N LEU A 66 -1.48 -21.35 11.39
CA LEU A 66 -1.01 -21.34 10.00
C LEU A 66 -1.03 -19.96 9.34
N PHE A 67 -2.04 -19.16 9.59
CA PHE A 67 -2.18 -17.87 8.94
C PHE A 67 -2.93 -16.86 9.81
N ASP A 68 -2.64 -15.60 9.59
CA ASP A 68 -3.29 -14.46 10.23
C ASP A 68 -4.01 -13.61 9.19
N ILE A 69 -5.12 -12.99 9.59
CA ILE A 69 -5.79 -11.95 8.81
C ILE A 69 -5.75 -10.67 9.63
N ASP A 70 -5.10 -9.65 9.08
CA ASP A 70 -5.00 -8.33 9.70
C ASP A 70 -5.81 -7.31 8.86
N PHE A 71 -6.55 -6.44 9.53
CA PHE A 71 -7.15 -5.25 8.94
C PHE A 71 -6.22 -4.06 9.19
N ALA A 72 -5.89 -3.30 8.14
CA ALA A 72 -5.03 -2.14 8.24
C ALA A 72 -5.72 -0.86 7.75
N LEU A 73 -5.51 0.21 8.48
CA LEU A 73 -5.88 1.58 8.14
C LEU A 73 -4.62 2.43 8.17
N GLU A 74 -4.35 3.13 7.08
CA GLU A 74 -3.15 3.96 6.94
C GLU A 74 -3.53 5.43 6.66
N VAL A 75 -2.61 6.34 6.97
CA VAL A 75 -2.61 7.74 6.50
C VAL A 75 -1.29 7.97 5.79
N VAL A 76 -1.37 8.35 4.52
CA VAL A 76 -0.22 8.32 3.61
C VAL A 76 -0.09 9.66 2.89
N PHE A 77 1.11 10.21 2.89
CA PHE A 77 1.54 11.23 1.94
C PHE A 77 2.16 10.53 0.73
N ASN A 78 1.62 10.79 -0.45
CA ASN A 78 2.00 10.10 -1.68
C ASN A 78 2.20 11.07 -2.83
N GLN A 79 3.40 11.11 -3.41
CA GLN A 79 3.71 11.88 -4.60
C GLN A 79 3.60 11.01 -5.83
N ARG A 80 2.85 11.47 -6.82
CA ARG A 80 2.60 10.79 -8.08
C ARG A 80 2.75 11.76 -9.25
N GLY A 81 2.65 11.25 -10.45
CA GLY A 81 2.63 12.06 -11.65
C GLY A 81 3.12 11.31 -12.87
N SER A 82 3.49 12.06 -13.89
CA SER A 82 4.03 11.56 -15.15
C SER A 82 5.26 12.37 -15.54
N HIS A 83 6.17 11.77 -16.28
CA HIS A 83 7.37 12.43 -16.81
C HIS A 83 7.65 11.93 -18.24
N GLN A 84 7.75 12.88 -19.16
CA GLN A 84 8.19 12.65 -20.51
C GLN A 84 9.28 13.65 -20.90
N ARG A 85 10.42 13.14 -21.32
CA ARG A 85 11.52 13.97 -21.81
C ARG A 85 11.15 14.61 -23.13
N ALA A 86 11.79 15.74 -23.42
CA ALA A 86 11.69 16.38 -24.73
C ALA A 86 11.97 15.35 -25.86
N GLN A 87 11.06 15.27 -26.81
CA GLN A 87 11.13 14.33 -27.95
C GLN A 87 11.72 15.00 -29.19
N TYR A 88 11.64 16.31 -29.28
CA TYR A 88 12.11 17.10 -30.41
C TYR A 88 13.27 17.99 -29.98
N VAL A 89 14.37 17.89 -30.72
CA VAL A 89 15.56 18.73 -30.57
C VAL A 89 15.50 19.75 -31.70
N GLY A 90 15.25 21.00 -31.35
CA GLY A 90 15.13 22.08 -32.30
C GLY A 90 13.76 22.74 -32.24
N ASP A 91 13.79 24.00 -31.89
CA ASP A 91 12.62 24.81 -31.61
C ASP A 91 11.89 25.17 -32.94
N VAL A 92 10.93 24.35 -33.34
CA VAL A 92 9.90 24.80 -34.28
C VAL A 92 8.71 25.20 -33.43
N ASN A 93 8.58 26.47 -33.10
CA ASN A 93 7.50 27.09 -32.31
C ASN A 93 7.45 26.70 -30.81
N GLY A 94 8.57 26.36 -30.16
CA GLY A 94 8.62 26.03 -28.73
C GLY A 94 8.00 24.69 -28.35
N ILE A 95 7.66 23.83 -29.31
CA ILE A 95 7.06 22.52 -29.08
C ILE A 95 8.15 21.48 -28.87
N THR A 96 8.50 21.18 -27.63
CA THR A 96 9.55 20.19 -27.30
C THR A 96 9.01 18.78 -27.10
N GLY A 97 7.70 18.62 -26.87
CA GLY A 97 7.09 17.35 -26.47
C GLY A 97 7.42 16.95 -25.01
N GLU A 98 8.06 17.85 -24.26
CA GLU A 98 8.31 17.65 -22.82
C GLU A 98 7.02 17.82 -22.02
N TYR A 99 6.78 16.88 -21.10
CA TYR A 99 5.59 16.90 -20.26
C TYR A 99 5.91 16.37 -18.87
N ASP A 100 5.63 17.17 -17.85
CA ASP A 100 5.86 16.84 -16.46
C ASP A 100 4.64 17.17 -15.61
N VAL A 101 4.16 16.18 -14.86
CA VAL A 101 3.09 16.36 -13.88
C VAL A 101 3.59 15.94 -12.50
N TYR A 102 3.37 16.81 -11.54
CA TYR A 102 3.70 16.60 -10.12
C TYR A 102 2.42 16.72 -9.32
N MET A 103 1.97 15.62 -8.74
CA MET A 103 0.80 15.57 -7.88
C MET A 103 1.21 15.08 -6.49
N SER A 104 0.69 15.74 -5.46
CA SER A 104 0.81 15.24 -4.08
C SER A 104 -0.57 14.96 -3.52
N TYR A 105 -0.71 13.79 -2.90
CA TYR A 105 -1.96 13.31 -2.30
C TYR A 105 -1.78 13.06 -0.81
N LEU A 106 -2.81 13.35 -0.05
CA LEU A 106 -3.04 12.76 1.26
C LEU A 106 -4.07 11.65 1.09
N GLU A 107 -3.71 10.43 1.49
CA GLU A 107 -4.50 9.23 1.22
C GLU A 107 -4.83 8.49 2.51
N VAL A 108 -5.97 7.79 2.47
CA VAL A 108 -6.42 6.89 3.52
C VAL A 108 -6.66 5.51 2.91
N PRO A 109 -5.62 4.67 2.84
CA PRO A 109 -5.75 3.27 2.44
C PRO A 109 -6.40 2.42 3.52
N VAL A 110 -7.23 1.48 3.08
CA VAL A 110 -7.81 0.41 3.89
C VAL A 110 -7.46 -0.91 3.23
N LEU A 111 -6.80 -1.82 3.96
CA LEU A 111 -6.33 -3.09 3.43
C LEU A 111 -6.66 -4.25 4.36
N PHE A 112 -6.86 -5.41 3.76
CA PHE A 112 -6.89 -6.70 4.44
C PHE A 112 -5.64 -7.47 4.05
N TYR A 113 -4.86 -7.90 5.02
CA TYR A 113 -3.66 -8.69 4.84
C TYR A 113 -3.89 -10.13 5.24
N PHE A 114 -3.44 -11.03 4.38
CA PHE A 114 -3.30 -12.45 4.65
C PHE A 114 -1.82 -12.73 4.88
N SER A 115 -1.48 -13.13 6.10
CA SER A 115 -0.09 -13.31 6.51
C SER A 115 0.20 -14.75 6.87
N ASP A 116 1.27 -15.32 6.31
CA ASP A 116 1.82 -16.61 6.73
C ASP A 116 2.81 -16.38 7.86
N LYS A 117 2.36 -16.63 9.11
CA LYS A 117 3.15 -16.47 10.36
C LYS A 117 3.93 -15.14 10.39
N GLN A 118 3.37 -14.11 9.78
CA GLN A 118 3.92 -12.75 9.70
C GLN A 118 5.26 -12.62 8.94
N MET A 119 5.68 -13.68 8.25
CA MET A 119 6.87 -13.65 7.38
C MET A 119 6.55 -13.03 6.03
N TYR A 120 5.51 -13.56 5.38
CA TYR A 120 4.98 -13.06 4.11
C TYR A 120 3.55 -12.60 4.32
N SER A 121 3.19 -11.46 3.73
CA SER A 121 1.83 -10.96 3.78
C SER A 121 1.41 -10.49 2.40
N LEU A 122 0.20 -10.85 2.01
CA LEU A 122 -0.45 -10.34 0.81
C LEU A 122 -1.65 -9.49 1.23
N GLY A 123 -1.71 -8.26 0.77
CA GLY A 123 -2.76 -7.31 1.08
C GLY A 123 -3.55 -6.90 -0.15
N LEU A 124 -4.85 -6.79 0.02
CA LEU A 124 -5.76 -6.22 -0.97
C LEU A 124 -6.60 -5.13 -0.29
N GLY A 125 -6.87 -4.06 -1.02
CA GLY A 125 -7.62 -2.95 -0.44
C GLY A 125 -8.01 -1.88 -1.42
N ALA A 126 -8.48 -0.78 -0.85
CA ALA A 126 -8.83 0.43 -1.57
C ALA A 126 -8.30 1.66 -0.83
N SER A 127 -8.10 2.75 -1.53
CA SER A 127 -7.76 4.03 -0.91
C SER A 127 -8.62 5.16 -1.46
N TYR A 128 -8.88 6.11 -0.58
CA TYR A 128 -9.34 7.44 -0.95
C TYR A 128 -8.19 8.42 -0.80
N GLY A 129 -7.90 9.17 -1.86
CA GLY A 129 -6.87 10.20 -1.91
C GLY A 129 -7.44 11.58 -2.18
N ARG A 130 -6.93 12.59 -1.47
CA ARG A 130 -7.21 13.99 -1.75
C ARG A 130 -5.97 14.66 -2.26
N MET A 131 -6.02 15.21 -3.48
CA MET A 131 -4.94 16.01 -4.05
C MET A 131 -4.77 17.31 -3.27
N ILE A 132 -3.55 17.55 -2.78
CA ILE A 132 -3.17 18.74 -2.01
C ILE A 132 -2.24 19.66 -2.78
N SER A 133 -1.55 19.15 -3.82
CA SER A 133 -0.69 19.95 -4.69
C SER A 133 -0.70 19.39 -6.10
N LEU A 134 -0.65 20.29 -7.08
CA LEU A 134 -0.53 19.99 -8.50
C LEU A 134 0.41 21.02 -9.13
N LYS A 135 1.35 20.54 -9.94
CA LYS A 135 2.16 21.36 -10.84
C LYS A 135 2.25 20.60 -12.16
N GLU A 136 1.97 21.27 -13.24
CA GLU A 136 2.01 20.72 -14.59
C GLU A 136 2.90 21.60 -15.46
N TYR A 137 3.82 20.99 -16.18
CA TYR A 137 4.72 21.66 -17.10
C TYR A 137 4.52 21.07 -18.49
N GLU A 138 4.31 21.94 -19.48
CA GLU A 138 4.25 21.58 -20.88
C GLU A 138 5.34 22.35 -21.62
N HIS A 139 6.13 21.66 -22.42
CA HIS A 139 7.24 22.22 -23.18
C HIS A 139 8.21 23.05 -22.33
N GLY A 140 8.45 22.62 -21.07
CA GLY A 140 9.30 23.32 -20.11
C GLY A 140 8.65 24.51 -19.40
N ASN A 141 7.42 24.88 -19.76
CA ASN A 141 6.70 26.01 -19.17
C ASN A 141 5.66 25.53 -18.14
N LEU A 142 5.57 26.22 -17.01
CA LEU A 142 4.56 25.93 -15.99
C LEU A 142 3.17 26.31 -16.52
N THR A 143 2.26 25.36 -16.53
CA THR A 143 0.85 25.59 -16.85
C THR A 143 0.15 26.32 -15.71
N ASP A 144 -0.78 27.22 -16.02
CA ASP A 144 -1.55 27.93 -14.98
C ASP A 144 -2.37 26.94 -14.15
N VAL A 145 -2.07 26.88 -12.85
CA VAL A 145 -2.73 25.99 -11.89
C VAL A 145 -4.24 26.26 -11.80
N ASN A 146 -4.67 27.52 -11.99
CA ASN A 146 -6.09 27.87 -11.99
C ASN A 146 -6.82 27.22 -13.17
N LEU A 147 -6.22 27.22 -14.35
CA LEU A 147 -6.76 26.51 -15.52
C LEU A 147 -6.84 25.00 -15.27
N SER A 148 -5.82 24.41 -14.62
CA SER A 148 -5.80 22.99 -14.27
C SER A 148 -6.86 22.59 -13.26
N TYR A 149 -7.40 23.51 -12.47
CA TYR A 149 -8.47 23.22 -11.51
C TYR A 149 -9.88 23.66 -11.96
N THR A 150 -9.99 24.61 -12.84
CA THR A 150 -11.27 25.21 -13.25
C THR A 150 -11.54 25.15 -14.74
N GLY A 151 -10.53 24.84 -15.55
CA GLY A 151 -10.62 24.75 -17.01
C GLY A 151 -11.46 23.57 -17.51
N VAL A 152 -11.55 23.44 -18.82
CA VAL A 152 -12.33 22.40 -19.50
C VAL A 152 -11.79 21.00 -19.18
N ASP A 153 -10.47 20.88 -19.08
CA ASP A 153 -9.73 19.65 -18.80
C ASP A 153 -9.19 19.58 -17.36
N LYS A 154 -9.98 20.07 -16.43
CA LYS A 154 -9.64 20.18 -15.00
C LYS A 154 -9.34 18.84 -14.34
N TYR A 155 -8.38 18.84 -13.42
CA TYR A 155 -8.09 17.69 -12.58
C TYR A 155 -9.14 17.49 -11.48
N ASN A 156 -9.50 16.25 -11.24
CA ASN A 156 -10.30 15.86 -10.09
C ASN A 156 -9.39 15.83 -8.85
N LYS A 157 -9.82 16.52 -7.79
CA LYS A 157 -9.08 16.53 -6.51
C LYS A 157 -9.20 15.24 -5.72
N ASN A 158 -10.23 14.43 -6.01
CA ASN A 158 -10.48 13.17 -5.33
C ASN A 158 -10.03 12.01 -6.23
N ASP A 159 -9.33 11.06 -5.65
CA ASP A 159 -8.87 9.86 -6.31
C ASP A 159 -9.28 8.63 -5.50
N PHE A 160 -9.85 7.64 -6.18
CA PHE A 160 -10.22 6.35 -5.60
C PHE A 160 -9.39 5.27 -6.29
N CYS A 161 -8.65 4.52 -5.50
CA CYS A 161 -7.75 3.50 -6.04
C CYS A 161 -8.03 2.13 -5.45
N VAL A 162 -7.71 1.10 -6.22
CA VAL A 162 -7.55 -0.27 -5.74
C VAL A 162 -6.08 -0.53 -5.46
N LEU A 163 -5.81 -1.36 -4.46
CA LEU A 163 -4.48 -1.64 -3.95
C LEU A 163 -4.23 -3.14 -3.90
N ALA A 164 -3.03 -3.54 -4.30
CA ALA A 164 -2.47 -4.85 -4.01
C ALA A 164 -1.07 -4.66 -3.44
N GLU A 165 -0.75 -5.35 -2.35
CA GLU A 165 0.53 -5.20 -1.67
C GLU A 165 1.09 -6.55 -1.25
N ALA A 166 2.38 -6.74 -1.43
CA ALA A 166 3.14 -7.85 -0.89
C ALA A 166 4.15 -7.32 0.12
N LYS A 167 4.18 -7.91 1.31
CA LYS A 167 5.15 -7.59 2.38
C LYS A 167 6.00 -8.82 2.67
N ILE A 168 7.28 -8.61 2.91
CA ILE A 168 8.22 -9.62 3.40
C ILE A 168 8.92 -9.07 4.64
N ARG A 169 9.03 -9.88 5.67
CA ARG A 169 9.80 -9.54 6.86
C ARG A 169 11.28 -9.68 6.56
N LEU A 170 12.04 -8.59 6.72
CA LEU A 170 13.49 -8.60 6.56
C LEU A 170 14.20 -8.95 7.87
N TYR A 171 13.79 -8.30 8.95
CA TYR A 171 14.40 -8.48 10.25
C TYR A 171 13.43 -8.04 11.36
N GLU A 172 13.21 -8.89 12.36
CA GLU A 172 12.31 -8.62 13.50
C GLU A 172 11.01 -7.88 13.12
N ARG A 173 11.00 -6.58 13.30
CA ARG A 173 9.87 -5.66 13.04
C ARG A 173 10.00 -4.89 11.74
N LEU A 174 11.11 -5.10 11.01
CA LEU A 174 11.38 -4.41 9.76
C LEU A 174 10.86 -5.24 8.59
N LYS A 175 10.00 -4.65 7.77
CA LYS A 175 9.41 -5.26 6.58
C LYS A 175 9.71 -4.44 5.34
N LEU A 176 9.89 -5.13 4.22
CA LEU A 176 9.89 -4.53 2.89
C LEU A 176 8.53 -4.81 2.26
N ALA A 177 7.94 -3.79 1.66
CA ALA A 177 6.67 -3.94 0.95
C ALA A 177 6.77 -3.39 -0.47
N VAL A 178 6.08 -4.07 -1.39
CA VAL A 178 5.85 -3.62 -2.76
C VAL A 178 4.34 -3.48 -2.94
N ARG A 179 3.89 -2.28 -3.28
CA ARG A 179 2.47 -1.94 -3.47
C ARG A 179 2.24 -1.56 -4.92
N TYR A 180 1.23 -2.15 -5.52
CA TYR A 180 0.63 -1.68 -6.76
C TYR A 180 -0.66 -0.92 -6.45
N GLN A 181 -0.86 0.21 -7.10
CA GLN A 181 -2.03 1.06 -6.90
C GLN A 181 -2.52 1.61 -8.23
N TYR A 182 -3.82 1.49 -8.48
CA TYR A 182 -4.47 1.93 -9.71
C TYR A 182 -5.74 2.72 -9.41
N SER A 183 -5.89 3.91 -10.03
CA SER A 183 -7.10 4.71 -9.93
C SER A 183 -8.25 4.05 -10.69
N ILE A 184 -9.39 3.88 -10.01
CA ILE A 184 -10.64 3.41 -10.64
C ILE A 184 -11.53 4.57 -11.09
N ALA A 185 -11.29 5.76 -10.56
CA ALA A 185 -11.94 6.99 -10.97
C ALA A 185 -10.97 7.80 -11.84
N LYS A 186 -11.48 8.40 -12.92
CA LYS A 186 -10.65 9.27 -13.75
C LYS A 186 -10.21 10.52 -12.99
N ILE A 187 -8.93 10.84 -13.09
CA ILE A 187 -8.35 12.05 -12.51
C ILE A 187 -8.55 13.27 -13.40
N ARG A 188 -8.64 13.07 -14.72
CA ARG A 188 -8.83 14.09 -15.74
C ARG A 188 -9.35 13.47 -17.04
N THR A 189 -10.03 14.26 -17.85
CA THR A 189 -10.26 13.97 -19.27
C THR A 189 -9.55 15.05 -20.07
N ARG A 190 -8.51 14.71 -20.83
CA ARG A 190 -7.70 15.66 -21.59
C ARG A 190 -8.02 15.57 -23.08
N PRO A 191 -8.35 16.72 -23.75
CA PRO A 191 -8.39 16.77 -25.20
C PRO A 191 -6.96 16.73 -25.75
N PHE A 192 -6.75 15.97 -26.80
CA PHE A 192 -5.51 15.93 -27.55
C PHE A 192 -5.73 16.58 -28.91
N TYR A 193 -4.66 17.15 -29.45
CA TYR A 193 -4.64 17.77 -30.77
C TYR A 193 -3.51 17.16 -31.58
N ASN A 194 -3.78 16.92 -32.84
CA ASN A 194 -2.75 16.49 -33.81
C ASN A 194 -1.79 17.66 -34.11
N ILE A 195 -0.66 17.35 -34.74
CA ILE A 195 0.36 18.35 -35.11
C ILE A 195 -0.21 19.44 -36.07
N ASP A 196 -1.22 19.09 -36.83
CA ASP A 196 -1.94 20.01 -37.72
C ASP A 196 -2.99 20.90 -37.00
N GLY A 197 -3.11 20.74 -35.68
CA GLY A 197 -4.07 21.47 -34.85
C GLY A 197 -5.50 20.91 -34.90
N SER A 198 -5.76 19.83 -35.63
CA SER A 198 -7.05 19.16 -35.63
C SER A 198 -7.31 18.44 -34.29
N PRO A 199 -8.55 18.45 -33.77
CA PRO A 199 -8.86 17.75 -32.53
C PRO A 199 -8.73 16.23 -32.71
N ASP A 200 -8.00 15.59 -31.78
CA ASP A 200 -7.98 14.15 -31.58
C ASP A 200 -9.01 13.75 -30.54
N CYS A 201 -9.18 12.44 -30.29
CA CYS A 201 -10.12 11.96 -29.29
C CYS A 201 -9.69 12.36 -27.88
N PRO A 202 -10.60 12.90 -27.03
CA PRO A 202 -10.30 13.13 -25.64
C PRO A 202 -10.04 11.80 -24.91
N ARG A 203 -9.07 11.78 -23.99
CA ARG A 203 -8.70 10.59 -23.25
C ARG A 203 -8.88 10.79 -21.77
N ASP A 204 -9.48 9.80 -21.13
CA ASP A 204 -9.58 9.73 -19.67
C ASP A 204 -8.25 9.28 -19.10
N GLN A 205 -7.81 9.97 -18.05
CA GLN A 205 -6.52 9.74 -17.39
C GLN A 205 -6.72 9.12 -16.02
N TYR A 206 -5.82 8.16 -15.69
CA TYR A 206 -5.83 7.41 -14.43
C TYR A 206 -4.43 7.35 -13.84
N ASN A 207 -4.32 7.48 -12.50
CA ASN A 207 -3.05 7.25 -11.82
C ASN A 207 -2.73 5.76 -11.77
N ASN A 208 -1.49 5.43 -12.07
CA ASN A 208 -0.96 4.08 -12.01
C ASN A 208 0.42 4.14 -11.34
N CYS A 209 0.62 3.40 -10.25
CA CYS A 209 1.87 3.48 -9.54
C CYS A 209 2.29 2.17 -8.86
N VAL A 210 3.60 2.01 -8.76
CA VAL A 210 4.28 0.96 -8.02
C VAL A 210 5.11 1.62 -6.94
N THR A 211 4.92 1.22 -5.69
CA THR A 211 5.64 1.76 -4.54
C THR A 211 6.49 0.67 -3.91
N VAL A 212 7.74 0.99 -3.61
CA VAL A 212 8.61 0.17 -2.76
C VAL A 212 8.83 0.91 -1.46
N ARG A 213 8.47 0.29 -0.33
CA ARG A 213 8.51 0.93 0.98
C ARG A 213 9.13 0.05 2.05
N LEU A 214 9.89 0.67 2.94
CA LEU A 214 10.41 0.09 4.16
C LEU A 214 9.46 0.43 5.30
N MET A 215 9.07 -0.57 6.08
CA MET A 215 8.08 -0.47 7.13
C MET A 215 8.65 -0.95 8.45
N TYR A 216 8.37 -0.23 9.52
CA TYR A 216 8.62 -0.66 10.88
C TYR A 216 7.29 -0.88 11.60
N VAL A 217 7.11 -2.07 12.17
CA VAL A 217 5.86 -2.45 12.86
C VAL A 217 6.09 -2.49 14.35
N PHE A 218 5.31 -1.67 15.07
CA PHE A 218 5.30 -1.63 16.54
C PHE A 218 4.35 -2.70 17.10
N ASN A 219 4.63 -3.21 18.29
CA ASN A 219 3.81 -4.21 18.98
C ASN A 219 3.56 -5.50 18.18
N GLU A 220 4.49 -5.90 17.32
CA GLU A 220 4.39 -7.17 16.61
C GLU A 220 5.29 -8.21 17.27
N ASP A 221 4.71 -9.40 17.51
CA ASP A 221 5.51 -10.54 17.97
C ASP A 221 6.45 -11.00 16.86
N LYS A 222 7.60 -11.55 17.26
CA LYS A 222 8.57 -12.07 16.31
C LYS A 222 7.98 -13.28 15.57
N SER A 223 8.21 -13.39 14.26
CA SER A 223 7.75 -14.52 13.45
C SER A 223 8.37 -15.84 13.91
N GLN A 224 7.59 -16.92 13.91
CA GLN A 224 8.11 -18.24 14.22
C GLN A 224 9.21 -18.70 13.26
N TYR A 225 9.16 -18.30 11.99
CA TYR A 225 10.19 -18.65 11.00
C TYR A 225 11.54 -18.00 11.28
N VAL A 226 11.56 -16.75 11.73
CA VAL A 226 12.80 -16.08 12.13
C VAL A 226 13.43 -16.75 13.33
N TYR A 227 12.61 -17.38 14.19
CA TYR A 227 13.09 -18.12 15.35
C TYR A 227 13.58 -19.55 15.03
N ASP A 228 12.97 -20.21 14.06
CA ASP A 228 13.40 -21.57 13.69
C ASP A 228 14.81 -21.58 13.07
N ASP A 229 15.18 -20.53 12.31
CA ASP A 229 16.54 -20.34 11.81
C ASP A 229 17.54 -19.89 12.89
N TYR A 230 17.07 -19.16 13.92
CA TYR A 230 17.86 -18.70 15.06
C TYR A 230 17.78 -19.62 16.28
N GLN A 231 17.10 -20.76 16.21
CA GLN A 231 16.98 -21.71 17.33
C GLN A 231 18.33 -22.28 17.80
N PHE A 232 19.39 -22.03 17.08
CA PHE A 232 20.73 -22.30 17.59
C PHE A 232 21.12 -21.47 18.83
N ASN A 233 20.39 -20.38 19.15
CA ASN A 233 20.73 -19.47 20.24
C ASN A 233 19.74 -19.39 21.42
N GLY A 234 18.76 -20.25 21.51
CA GLY A 234 18.07 -20.54 22.81
C GLY A 234 17.09 -19.50 23.36
N ASP A 235 16.70 -18.44 22.67
CA ASP A 235 16.04 -17.29 23.29
C ASP A 235 14.50 -17.28 23.27
N ASN A 236 13.81 -18.31 22.82
CA ASN A 236 12.34 -18.38 22.92
C ASN A 236 11.86 -19.51 23.83
N PRO A 237 11.46 -19.20 25.10
CA PRO A 237 11.09 -20.22 26.07
C PRO A 237 9.89 -21.08 25.64
N LYS A 238 8.93 -20.56 24.87
CA LYS A 238 7.73 -21.31 24.47
C LYS A 238 8.02 -22.37 23.39
N ILE A 239 8.90 -22.06 22.44
CA ILE A 239 9.26 -23.01 21.37
C ILE A 239 10.24 -24.05 21.92
N HIS A 240 11.17 -23.61 22.76
CA HIS A 240 12.08 -24.51 23.47
C HIS A 240 11.31 -25.52 24.30
N GLN A 241 10.28 -25.08 25.03
CA GLN A 241 9.42 -25.97 25.83
C GLN A 241 8.68 -26.99 24.96
N LYS A 242 8.05 -26.56 23.85
CA LYS A 242 7.38 -27.50 22.90
C LYS A 242 8.33 -28.53 22.29
N THR A 243 9.57 -28.16 22.00
CA THR A 243 10.59 -29.04 21.45
C THR A 243 11.10 -30.03 22.51
N ILE A 244 11.30 -29.54 23.75
CA ILE A 244 11.65 -30.38 24.90
C ILE A 244 10.53 -31.42 25.17
N ASP A 245 9.28 -30.97 25.21
CA ASP A 245 8.12 -31.85 25.46
C ASP A 245 7.98 -32.92 24.37
N LYS A 246 8.24 -32.56 23.12
CA LYS A 246 8.23 -33.52 21.98
C LYS A 246 9.37 -34.55 22.09
N LYS A 247 10.57 -34.12 22.51
CA LYS A 247 11.71 -35.03 22.79
C LYS A 247 11.46 -35.92 23.99
N LEU A 248 10.94 -35.37 25.07
CA LEU A 248 10.56 -36.14 26.28
C LEU A 248 9.48 -37.18 25.96
N LYS A 249 8.46 -36.82 25.18
CA LYS A 249 7.42 -37.78 24.76
C LYS A 249 7.97 -38.94 23.89
N LYS A 250 8.97 -38.65 23.02
CA LYS A 250 9.68 -39.68 22.23
C LYS A 250 10.54 -40.57 23.14
N LEU A 251 11.23 -40.01 24.12
CA LEU A 251 12.05 -40.76 25.08
C LEU A 251 11.18 -41.67 25.98
N ARG A 252 10.07 -41.16 26.50
CA ARG A 252 9.10 -41.95 27.30
C ARG A 252 8.53 -43.12 26.49
N LYS A 253 8.20 -42.92 25.20
CA LYS A 253 7.75 -44.01 24.32
C LYS A 253 8.85 -45.04 24.02
N LYS A 254 10.12 -44.61 23.93
CA LYS A 254 11.25 -45.57 23.76
C LYS A 254 11.51 -46.38 25.02
N LYS A 255 11.45 -45.77 26.22
CA LYS A 255 11.59 -46.47 27.52
C LYS A 255 10.47 -47.51 27.70
N ALA A 256 9.22 -47.10 27.49
CA ALA A 256 8.08 -48.00 27.62
C ALA A 256 8.10 -49.20 26.59
N LYS A 257 8.74 -48.99 25.41
CA LYS A 257 8.97 -50.12 24.48
C LYS A 257 10.13 -51.00 24.88
N ALA A 258 11.14 -50.46 25.58
CA ALA A 258 12.25 -51.26 26.08
C ALA A 258 11.83 -52.14 27.29
N GLU A 259 11.04 -51.55 28.19
CA GLU A 259 10.47 -52.28 29.37
C GLU A 259 9.47 -53.40 28.99
N LYS A 260 8.84 -53.31 27.80
CA LYS A 260 7.96 -54.37 27.29
C LYS A 260 8.73 -55.50 26.55
N LYS A 261 10.04 -55.30 26.31
CA LYS A 261 10.88 -56.29 25.64
C LYS A 261 11.84 -57.02 26.59
N ALA A 262 11.97 -56.53 27.80
CA ALA A 262 12.63 -57.19 28.92
C ALA A 262 11.62 -58.00 29.73
#